data_cab8b08e0b33af15fc0f87776c6429ce
#
_entry.id   cab8b08e0b33af15fc0f87776c6429ce
#
_cell.length_a   1.000
_cell.length_b   1.000
_cell.length_c   1.000
_cell.angle_alpha   90.00
_cell.angle_beta   90.00
_cell.angle_gamma   90.00
#
_symmetry.space_group_name_H-M   'P 1'
#
loop_
_entity.id
_entity.type
_entity.pdbx_description
1 polymer ?
#
loop_
_entity_poly.entity_id
_entity_poly.type
_entity_poly.pdbx_seq_one_letter_code
_entity_poly.pdbx_strand_id
1 'polypeptide(L)'
;VDIQPPDFNMRVEILKKKSSMDGFELPEDVVEYFAKVATDSVRELEGAYINLIARSTLNHKTISIDLAHEVVKSIYQMENREVSIDNIKQIVSSYFQLTPEQMLSKSRKQELVIARQISMYFVKKYMKLPLKKIADEFETKDHTSVVYAIKKVNQYLQFDKAFRKNYEALESIITRELGIEENQK
;
A
#
# COMPACT_ATOMS: atom_id res chain seq x y z
N VAL A 1 -33.41 4.13 8.72
CA VAL A 1 -32.85 4.90 9.85
C VAL A 1 -31.46 5.33 9.43
N ASP A 2 -31.28 6.62 9.11
CA ASP A 2 -29.96 7.18 8.84
C ASP A 2 -29.17 7.25 10.16
N ILE A 3 -28.18 6.40 10.31
CA ILE A 3 -27.27 6.43 11.45
C ILE A 3 -26.19 7.46 11.10
N GLN A 4 -26.27 8.64 11.70
CA GLN A 4 -25.24 9.66 11.53
C GLN A 4 -23.94 9.22 12.21
N PRO A 5 -22.77 9.58 11.65
CA PRO A 5 -21.50 9.32 12.31
C PRO A 5 -21.43 9.99 13.71
N PRO A 6 -20.76 9.39 14.69
CA PRO A 6 -20.69 9.93 16.04
C PRO A 6 -20.00 11.30 16.07
N ASP A 7 -20.49 12.19 16.91
CA ASP A 7 -19.82 13.47 17.16
C ASP A 7 -18.49 13.28 17.93
N PHE A 8 -17.74 14.37 18.12
CA PHE A 8 -16.44 14.33 18.80
C PHE A 8 -16.54 13.73 20.21
N ASN A 9 -17.53 14.15 21.00
CA ASN A 9 -17.68 13.71 22.37
C ASN A 9 -18.03 12.22 22.45
N MET A 10 -18.90 11.75 21.57
CA MET A 10 -19.22 10.32 21.46
C MET A 10 -18.00 9.51 21.06
N ARG A 11 -17.15 10.00 20.17
CA ARG A 11 -15.90 9.31 19.80
C ARG A 11 -14.94 9.21 20.99
N VAL A 12 -14.80 10.26 21.79
CA VAL A 12 -14.02 10.23 23.04
C VAL A 12 -14.55 9.19 24.01
N GLU A 13 -15.87 9.15 24.22
CA GLU A 13 -16.50 8.16 25.12
C GLU A 13 -16.32 6.73 24.62
N ILE A 14 -16.46 6.48 23.33
CA ILE A 14 -16.23 5.16 22.70
C ILE A 14 -14.80 4.69 22.96
N LEU A 15 -13.79 5.54 22.76
CA LEU A 15 -12.40 5.20 23.01
C LEU A 15 -12.12 4.92 24.48
N LYS A 16 -12.59 5.77 25.40
CA LYS A 16 -12.42 5.60 26.84
C LYS A 16 -13.07 4.30 27.33
N LYS A 17 -14.29 4.02 26.87
CA LYS A 17 -15.00 2.79 27.23
C LYS A 17 -14.28 1.55 26.71
N LYS A 18 -13.85 1.58 25.45
CA LYS A 18 -13.15 0.45 24.83
C LYS A 18 -11.81 0.17 25.52
N SER A 19 -11.01 1.20 25.75
CA SER A 19 -9.72 1.04 26.43
C SER A 19 -9.86 0.51 27.86
N SER A 20 -10.87 0.98 28.60
CA SER A 20 -11.18 0.46 29.93
C SER A 20 -11.61 -1.01 29.92
N MET A 21 -12.40 -1.42 28.90
CA MET A 21 -12.83 -2.84 28.76
C MET A 21 -11.65 -3.75 28.40
N ASP A 22 -10.71 -3.28 27.61
CA ASP A 22 -9.52 -4.03 27.19
C ASP A 22 -8.37 -3.96 28.23
N GLY A 23 -8.54 -3.20 29.32
CA GLY A 23 -7.57 -3.05 30.41
C GLY A 23 -6.37 -2.15 30.06
N PHE A 24 -6.52 -1.26 29.09
CA PHE A 24 -5.50 -0.28 28.72
C PHE A 24 -5.89 1.12 29.17
N GLU A 25 -4.92 1.86 29.71
CA GLU A 25 -5.09 3.30 29.98
C GLU A 25 -4.52 4.10 28.79
N LEU A 26 -5.40 4.88 28.13
CA LEU A 26 -5.00 5.81 27.09
C LEU A 26 -4.76 7.19 27.70
N PRO A 27 -3.61 7.84 27.39
CA PRO A 27 -3.42 9.26 27.70
C PRO A 27 -4.51 10.12 27.06
N GLU A 28 -4.89 11.21 27.72
CA GLU A 28 -6.02 12.04 27.28
C GLU A 28 -5.74 12.73 25.93
N ASP A 29 -4.49 13.14 25.67
CA ASP A 29 -4.02 13.70 24.41
C ASP A 29 -4.14 12.69 23.24
N VAL A 30 -3.91 11.40 23.49
CA VAL A 30 -4.09 10.32 22.50
C VAL A 30 -5.57 10.11 22.18
N VAL A 31 -6.42 10.10 23.20
CA VAL A 31 -7.88 9.96 23.03
C VAL A 31 -8.44 11.12 22.21
N GLU A 32 -8.08 12.36 22.57
CA GLU A 32 -8.52 13.55 21.84
C GLU A 32 -8.00 13.56 20.39
N TYR A 33 -6.76 13.17 20.20
CA TYR A 33 -6.16 13.14 18.88
C TYR A 33 -6.89 12.14 17.96
N PHE A 34 -7.13 10.91 18.41
CA PHE A 34 -7.88 9.93 17.63
C PHE A 34 -9.32 10.36 17.39
N ALA A 35 -9.99 10.94 18.37
CA ALA A 35 -11.33 11.48 18.20
C ALA A 35 -11.41 12.65 17.22
N LYS A 36 -10.33 13.39 17.01
CA LYS A 36 -10.25 14.47 16.01
C LYS A 36 -10.00 13.95 14.60
N VAL A 37 -9.19 12.89 14.46
CA VAL A 37 -8.70 12.40 13.17
C VAL A 37 -9.63 11.36 12.55
N ALA A 38 -10.11 10.39 13.34
CA ALA A 38 -11.03 9.36 12.86
C ALA A 38 -12.48 9.87 12.86
N THR A 39 -12.85 10.55 11.78
CA THR A 39 -14.16 11.24 11.67
C THR A 39 -15.20 10.45 10.88
N ASP A 40 -14.79 9.54 10.00
CA ASP A 40 -15.66 8.95 8.99
C ASP A 40 -16.55 7.82 9.54
N SER A 41 -16.04 7.04 10.49
CA SER A 41 -16.82 5.95 11.08
C SER A 41 -16.28 5.46 12.43
N VAL A 42 -17.16 4.82 13.22
CA VAL A 42 -16.76 4.10 14.45
C VAL A 42 -15.73 3.01 14.15
N ARG A 43 -15.86 2.37 12.98
CA ARG A 43 -14.93 1.30 12.53
C ARG A 43 -13.50 1.82 12.33
N GLU A 44 -13.35 3.00 11.77
CA GLU A 44 -12.06 3.68 11.60
C GLU A 44 -11.43 3.99 12.96
N LEU A 45 -12.22 4.55 13.87
CA LEU A 45 -11.80 4.85 15.24
C LEU A 45 -11.33 3.60 16.00
N GLU A 46 -12.09 2.50 15.89
CA GLU A 46 -11.71 1.21 16.46
C GLU A 46 -10.48 0.62 15.82
N GLY A 47 -10.34 0.74 14.50
CA GLY A 47 -9.17 0.30 13.75
C GLY A 47 -7.89 1.03 14.18
N ALA A 48 -7.96 2.34 14.38
CA ALA A 48 -6.85 3.14 14.89
C ALA A 48 -6.46 2.72 16.31
N TYR A 49 -7.44 2.52 17.20
CA TYR A 49 -7.23 2.03 18.54
C TYR A 49 -6.55 0.64 18.57
N ILE A 50 -7.07 -0.33 17.82
CA ILE A 50 -6.51 -1.69 17.75
C ILE A 50 -5.05 -1.65 17.26
N ASN A 51 -4.75 -0.84 16.22
CA ASN A 51 -3.39 -0.66 15.73
C ASN A 51 -2.45 -0.06 16.77
N LEU A 52 -2.93 0.91 17.56
CA LEU A 52 -2.15 1.51 18.64
C LEU A 52 -1.76 0.47 19.69
N ILE A 53 -2.75 -0.29 20.18
CA ILE A 53 -2.52 -1.33 21.19
C ILE A 53 -1.59 -2.42 20.65
N ALA A 54 -1.81 -2.89 19.42
CA ALA A 54 -0.94 -3.88 18.78
C ALA A 54 0.51 -3.40 18.70
N ARG A 55 0.74 -2.16 18.26
CA ARG A 55 2.10 -1.60 18.16
C ARG A 55 2.76 -1.36 19.52
N SER A 56 1.99 -0.91 20.51
CA SER A 56 2.46 -0.76 21.88
C SER A 56 2.90 -2.11 22.45
N THR A 57 2.06 -3.13 22.30
CA THR A 57 2.32 -4.47 22.84
C THR A 57 3.45 -5.19 22.13
N LEU A 58 3.44 -5.21 20.79
CA LEU A 58 4.44 -5.93 19.97
C LEU A 58 5.84 -5.31 20.05
N ASN A 59 5.92 -3.98 20.17
CA ASN A 59 7.20 -3.27 20.20
C ASN A 59 7.62 -2.88 21.62
N HIS A 60 6.87 -3.28 22.64
CA HIS A 60 7.09 -2.87 24.05
C HIS A 60 7.23 -1.35 24.22
N LYS A 61 6.48 -0.57 23.42
CA LYS A 61 6.47 0.89 23.48
C LYS A 61 5.33 1.37 24.39
N THR A 62 5.60 2.39 25.18
CA THR A 62 4.57 3.10 25.96
C THR A 62 3.59 3.78 25.01
N ILE A 63 2.31 3.75 25.34
CA ILE A 63 1.27 4.49 24.59
C ILE A 63 1.53 5.98 24.77
N SER A 64 1.76 6.69 23.69
CA SER A 64 2.08 8.13 23.65
C SER A 64 1.49 8.78 22.41
N ILE A 65 1.44 10.10 22.42
CA ILE A 65 0.98 10.88 21.26
C ILE A 65 1.86 10.65 20.02
N ASP A 66 3.15 10.45 20.20
CA ASP A 66 4.06 10.14 19.09
C ASP A 66 3.71 8.80 18.43
N LEU A 67 3.44 7.77 19.25
CA LEU A 67 2.99 6.48 18.75
C LEU A 67 1.62 6.60 18.06
N ALA A 68 0.72 7.43 18.57
CA ALA A 68 -0.56 7.71 17.94
C ALA A 68 -0.39 8.39 16.58
N HIS A 69 0.53 9.35 16.45
CA HIS A 69 0.88 9.97 15.17
C HIS A 69 1.45 8.96 14.18
N GLU A 70 2.36 8.06 14.61
CA GLU A 70 2.89 6.98 13.76
C GLU A 70 1.77 6.05 13.25
N VAL A 71 0.81 5.72 14.11
CA VAL A 71 -0.34 4.86 13.76
C VAL A 71 -1.22 5.55 12.71
N VAL A 72 -1.65 6.77 12.98
CA VAL A 72 -2.50 7.55 12.08
C VAL A 72 -1.81 7.76 10.74
N LYS A 73 -0.55 8.17 10.75
CA LYS A 73 0.23 8.33 9.52
C LYS A 73 0.28 7.03 8.69
N SER A 74 0.42 5.88 9.35
CA SER A 74 0.42 4.59 8.64
C SER A 74 -0.96 4.21 8.08
N ILE A 75 -2.06 4.52 8.80
CA ILE A 75 -3.42 4.28 8.32
C ILE A 75 -3.69 5.16 7.10
N TYR A 76 -3.45 6.47 7.19
CA TYR A 76 -3.64 7.38 6.06
C TYR A 76 -2.69 7.11 4.88
N GLN A 77 -1.47 6.62 5.15
CA GLN A 77 -0.58 6.15 4.08
C GLN A 77 -1.08 4.85 3.44
N MET A 78 -1.80 4.00 4.16
CA MET A 78 -2.47 2.83 3.60
C MET A 78 -3.72 3.22 2.80
N GLU A 79 -4.54 4.14 3.30
CA GLU A 79 -5.76 4.62 2.62
C GLU A 79 -5.46 5.50 1.40
N ASN A 80 -4.39 6.32 1.45
CA ASN A 80 -3.92 7.15 0.34
C ASN A 80 -2.88 6.46 -0.55
N ARG A 81 -2.67 5.17 -0.43
CA ARG A 81 -1.91 4.41 -1.42
C ARG A 81 -2.78 4.20 -2.66
N GLU A 82 -3.16 5.31 -3.29
CA GLU A 82 -3.65 5.23 -4.66
C GLU A 82 -2.66 4.39 -5.46
N VAL A 83 -3.19 3.42 -6.19
CA VAL A 83 -2.40 2.64 -7.14
C VAL A 83 -1.81 3.62 -8.14
N SER A 84 -0.61 4.10 -7.87
CA SER A 84 0.11 5.03 -8.74
C SER A 84 1.22 4.30 -9.49
N ILE A 85 1.56 4.81 -10.66
CA ILE A 85 2.67 4.26 -11.47
C ILE A 85 3.97 4.32 -10.66
N ASP A 86 4.19 5.41 -9.93
CA ASP A 86 5.41 5.61 -9.15
C ASP A 86 5.51 4.64 -7.98
N ASN A 87 4.39 4.33 -7.32
CA ASN A 87 4.37 3.32 -6.26
C ASN A 87 4.73 1.93 -6.81
N ILE A 88 4.18 1.56 -7.98
CA ILE A 88 4.54 0.29 -8.63
C ILE A 88 6.02 0.28 -9.03
N LYS A 89 6.53 1.37 -9.63
CA LYS A 89 7.96 1.51 -9.95
C LYS A 89 8.84 1.35 -8.71
N GLN A 90 8.47 1.99 -7.61
CA GLN A 90 9.22 1.95 -6.35
C GLN A 90 9.26 0.53 -5.75
N ILE A 91 8.11 -0.15 -5.68
CA ILE A 91 8.02 -1.52 -5.14
C ILE A 91 8.85 -2.47 -5.99
N VAL A 92 8.70 -2.42 -7.32
CA VAL A 92 9.45 -3.31 -8.22
C VAL A 92 10.95 -3.03 -8.15
N SER A 93 11.36 -1.75 -8.18
CA SER A 93 12.77 -1.39 -8.06
C SER A 93 13.37 -1.91 -6.77
N SER A 94 12.70 -1.69 -5.64
CA SER A 94 13.15 -2.16 -4.32
C SER A 94 13.30 -3.69 -4.28
N TYR A 95 12.37 -4.43 -4.89
CA TYR A 95 12.44 -5.89 -4.96
C TYR A 95 13.69 -6.39 -5.70
N PHE A 96 14.06 -5.72 -6.80
CA PHE A 96 15.25 -6.04 -7.58
C PHE A 96 16.52 -5.35 -7.05
N GLN A 97 16.46 -4.68 -5.90
CA GLN A 97 17.58 -3.90 -5.31
C GLN A 97 18.12 -2.82 -6.26
N LEU A 98 17.22 -2.17 -6.98
CA LEU A 98 17.48 -1.10 -7.93
C LEU A 98 16.87 0.21 -7.44
N THR A 99 17.33 1.34 -8.00
CA THR A 99 16.58 2.59 -7.90
C THR A 99 15.61 2.74 -9.08
N PRO A 100 14.51 3.51 -8.95
CA PRO A 100 13.62 3.79 -10.08
C PRO A 100 14.34 4.37 -11.30
N GLU A 101 15.34 5.25 -11.08
CA GLU A 101 16.14 5.86 -12.15
C GLU A 101 16.99 4.81 -12.88
N GLN A 102 17.59 3.86 -12.14
CA GLN A 102 18.34 2.75 -12.73
C GLN A 102 17.41 1.88 -13.60
N MET A 103 16.21 1.58 -13.10
CA MET A 103 15.22 0.79 -13.83
C MET A 103 14.78 1.51 -15.12
N LEU A 104 14.57 2.82 -15.09
CA LEU A 104 14.19 3.63 -16.26
C LEU A 104 15.35 3.90 -17.21
N SER A 105 16.59 3.64 -16.81
CA SER A 105 17.76 3.86 -17.67
C SER A 105 17.67 3.10 -18.99
N LYS A 106 18.36 3.58 -20.03
CA LYS A 106 18.45 2.90 -21.35
C LYS A 106 19.29 1.61 -21.33
N SER A 107 19.74 1.17 -20.16
CA SER A 107 20.55 -0.03 -20.01
C SER A 107 19.80 -1.28 -20.48
N ARG A 108 20.55 -2.19 -21.12
CA ARG A 108 20.06 -3.49 -21.60
C ARG A 108 20.45 -4.65 -20.69
N LYS A 109 20.97 -4.36 -19.48
CA LYS A 109 21.23 -5.42 -18.49
C LYS A 109 19.94 -6.16 -18.21
N GLN A 110 20.00 -7.48 -18.15
CA GLN A 110 18.84 -8.37 -18.08
C GLN A 110 17.94 -8.04 -16.88
N GLU A 111 18.51 -7.80 -15.71
CA GLU A 111 17.77 -7.45 -14.49
C GLU A 111 16.95 -6.17 -14.65
N LEU A 112 17.53 -5.12 -15.24
CA LEU A 112 16.88 -3.85 -15.49
C LEU A 112 15.76 -3.97 -16.54
N VAL A 113 15.97 -4.81 -17.55
CA VAL A 113 14.96 -5.09 -18.58
C VAL A 113 13.78 -5.83 -17.97
N ILE A 114 14.03 -6.86 -17.16
CA ILE A 114 12.99 -7.63 -16.47
C ILE A 114 12.20 -6.75 -15.51
N ALA A 115 12.88 -5.95 -14.67
CA ALA A 115 12.22 -5.03 -13.74
C ALA A 115 11.29 -4.05 -14.48
N ARG A 116 11.76 -3.44 -15.58
CA ARG A 116 10.93 -2.57 -16.43
C ARG A 116 9.71 -3.29 -17.02
N GLN A 117 9.90 -4.48 -17.57
CA GLN A 117 8.83 -5.26 -18.18
C GLN A 117 7.77 -5.66 -17.16
N ILE A 118 8.17 -6.10 -15.98
CA ILE A 118 7.26 -6.45 -14.88
C ILE A 118 6.51 -5.20 -14.39
N SER A 119 7.18 -4.05 -14.24
CA SER A 119 6.53 -2.81 -13.84
C SER A 119 5.45 -2.38 -14.83
N MET A 120 5.76 -2.37 -16.14
CA MET A 120 4.78 -2.07 -17.19
C MET A 120 3.59 -3.03 -17.16
N TYR A 121 3.85 -4.31 -16.91
CA TYR A 121 2.83 -5.35 -16.79
C TYR A 121 1.89 -5.06 -15.63
N PHE A 122 2.42 -4.78 -14.43
CA PHE A 122 1.60 -4.46 -13.25
C PHE A 122 0.83 -3.16 -13.41
N VAL A 123 1.44 -2.11 -13.98
CA VAL A 123 0.73 -0.87 -14.30
C VAL A 123 -0.45 -1.16 -15.23
N LYS A 124 -0.27 -1.96 -16.27
CA LYS A 124 -1.37 -2.33 -17.16
C LYS A 124 -2.43 -3.16 -16.47
N LYS A 125 -2.02 -4.11 -15.62
CA LYS A 125 -2.91 -5.01 -14.89
C LYS A 125 -3.81 -4.26 -13.90
N TYR A 126 -3.25 -3.41 -13.08
CA TYR A 126 -3.96 -2.78 -11.97
C TYR A 126 -4.57 -1.42 -12.31
N MET A 127 -3.94 -0.65 -13.17
CA MET A 127 -4.41 0.71 -13.50
C MET A 127 -5.22 0.77 -14.79
N LYS A 128 -5.20 -0.26 -15.64
CA LYS A 128 -5.93 -0.34 -16.92
C LYS A 128 -5.68 0.87 -17.84
N LEU A 129 -4.54 1.53 -17.71
CA LEU A 129 -4.19 2.72 -18.49
C LEU A 129 -3.99 2.40 -19.98
N PRO A 130 -4.16 3.41 -20.87
CA PRO A 130 -3.78 3.30 -22.27
C PRO A 130 -2.29 3.02 -22.42
N LEU A 131 -1.93 2.15 -23.38
CA LEU A 131 -0.52 1.74 -23.60
C LEU A 131 0.40 2.92 -23.90
N LYS A 132 -0.12 3.96 -24.57
CA LYS A 132 0.64 5.18 -24.85
C LYS A 132 1.03 5.90 -23.56
N LYS A 133 0.10 6.05 -22.61
CA LYS A 133 0.39 6.68 -21.31
C LYS A 133 1.44 5.89 -20.53
N ILE A 134 1.35 4.54 -20.54
CA ILE A 134 2.37 3.69 -19.92
C ILE A 134 3.73 3.89 -20.59
N ALA A 135 3.77 3.95 -21.93
CA ALA A 135 5.01 4.18 -22.67
C ALA A 135 5.67 5.52 -22.28
N ASP A 136 4.89 6.57 -22.19
CA ASP A 136 5.36 7.91 -21.79
C ASP A 136 5.95 7.89 -20.37
N GLU A 137 5.27 7.24 -19.42
CA GLU A 137 5.72 7.12 -18.04
C GLU A 137 6.99 6.27 -17.83
N PHE A 138 7.25 5.34 -18.75
CA PHE A 138 8.47 4.52 -18.75
C PHE A 138 9.52 5.02 -19.73
N GLU A 139 9.37 6.22 -20.27
CA GLU A 139 10.30 6.87 -21.19
C GLU A 139 10.67 5.99 -22.40
N THR A 140 9.71 5.16 -22.87
CA THR A 140 9.92 4.31 -24.04
C THR A 140 9.56 5.07 -25.33
N LYS A 141 10.13 4.64 -26.47
CA LYS A 141 9.90 5.32 -27.75
C LYS A 141 8.44 5.33 -28.18
N ASP A 142 7.73 4.22 -27.93
CA ASP A 142 6.35 4.04 -28.35
C ASP A 142 5.65 2.93 -27.52
N HIS A 143 4.34 2.79 -27.73
CA HIS A 143 3.51 1.80 -27.07
C HIS A 143 3.84 0.35 -27.46
N THR A 144 4.56 0.12 -28.56
CA THR A 144 4.95 -1.24 -28.99
C THR A 144 5.91 -1.86 -27.98
N SER A 145 6.73 -1.04 -27.32
CA SER A 145 7.60 -1.47 -26.22
C SER A 145 6.82 -2.02 -25.05
N VAL A 146 5.67 -1.41 -24.72
CA VAL A 146 4.78 -1.87 -23.65
C VAL A 146 4.10 -3.18 -24.05
N VAL A 147 3.61 -3.28 -25.29
CA VAL A 147 3.01 -4.52 -25.83
C VAL A 147 4.03 -5.66 -25.76
N TYR A 148 5.27 -5.40 -26.19
CA TYR A 148 6.34 -6.38 -26.11
C TYR A 148 6.63 -6.82 -24.67
N ALA A 149 6.69 -5.86 -23.72
CA ALA A 149 6.91 -6.14 -22.32
C ALA A 149 5.83 -7.07 -21.76
N ILE A 150 4.55 -6.75 -22.01
CA ILE A 150 3.40 -7.58 -21.56
C ILE A 150 3.50 -8.99 -22.16
N LYS A 151 3.78 -9.10 -23.46
CA LYS A 151 3.92 -10.41 -24.12
C LYS A 151 5.07 -11.22 -23.52
N LYS A 152 6.21 -10.58 -23.22
CA LYS A 152 7.37 -11.25 -22.59
C LYS A 152 7.08 -11.73 -21.19
N VAL A 153 6.44 -10.91 -20.34
CA VAL A 153 6.07 -11.32 -18.99
C VAL A 153 5.12 -12.52 -19.04
N ASN A 154 4.09 -12.50 -19.88
CA ASN A 154 3.19 -13.64 -20.06
C ASN A 154 3.92 -14.91 -20.51
N GLN A 155 4.88 -14.79 -21.41
CA GLN A 155 5.71 -15.90 -21.87
C GLN A 155 6.55 -16.48 -20.72
N TYR A 156 7.20 -15.64 -19.91
CA TYR A 156 7.96 -16.08 -18.74
C TYR A 156 7.04 -16.74 -17.70
N LEU A 157 5.88 -16.17 -17.43
CA LEU A 157 4.90 -16.78 -16.51
C LEU A 157 4.44 -18.18 -16.96
N GLN A 158 4.39 -18.42 -18.26
CA GLN A 158 4.00 -19.70 -18.81
C GLN A 158 5.10 -20.76 -18.74
N PHE A 159 6.35 -20.38 -19.03
CA PHE A 159 7.43 -21.33 -19.28
C PHE A 159 8.57 -21.31 -18.26
N ASP A 160 8.67 -20.27 -17.42
CA ASP A 160 9.75 -20.11 -16.46
C ASP A 160 9.22 -20.19 -15.01
N LYS A 161 9.48 -21.32 -14.36
CA LYS A 161 9.04 -21.56 -12.97
C LYS A 161 9.71 -20.61 -11.96
N ALA A 162 10.98 -20.26 -12.16
CA ALA A 162 11.71 -19.37 -11.26
C ALA A 162 11.17 -17.94 -11.38
N PHE A 163 10.93 -17.48 -12.61
CA PHE A 163 10.30 -16.20 -12.86
C PHE A 163 8.89 -16.14 -12.24
N ARG A 164 8.08 -17.18 -12.40
CA ARG A 164 6.73 -17.25 -11.83
C ARG A 164 6.76 -17.09 -10.30
N LYS A 165 7.66 -17.78 -9.61
CA LYS A 165 7.79 -17.67 -8.15
C LYS A 165 8.15 -16.24 -7.72
N ASN A 166 9.06 -15.59 -8.42
CA ASN A 166 9.43 -14.20 -8.15
C ASN A 166 8.28 -13.23 -8.46
N TYR A 167 7.54 -13.48 -9.53
CA TYR A 167 6.36 -12.70 -9.90
C TYR A 167 5.27 -12.79 -8.82
N GLU A 168 4.93 -14.00 -8.36
CA GLU A 168 3.93 -14.23 -7.32
C GLU A 168 4.31 -13.55 -6.00
N ALA A 169 5.59 -13.63 -5.59
CA ALA A 169 6.10 -12.93 -4.41
C ALA A 169 5.96 -11.41 -4.56
N LEU A 170 6.34 -10.86 -5.71
CA LEU A 170 6.25 -9.44 -6.00
C LEU A 170 4.79 -8.96 -6.11
N GLU A 171 3.92 -9.76 -6.71
CA GLU A 171 2.50 -9.47 -6.80
C GLU A 171 1.85 -9.42 -5.41
N SER A 172 2.18 -10.35 -4.52
CA SER A 172 1.71 -10.34 -3.14
C SER A 172 2.16 -9.08 -2.39
N ILE A 173 3.38 -8.58 -2.64
CA ILE A 173 3.86 -7.32 -2.07
C ILE A 173 3.03 -6.14 -2.61
N ILE A 174 2.83 -6.09 -3.93
CA ILE A 174 2.08 -5.01 -4.60
C ILE A 174 0.63 -4.96 -4.11
N THR A 175 -0.07 -6.10 -4.10
CA THR A 175 -1.47 -6.15 -3.65
C THR A 175 -1.62 -5.74 -2.19
N ARG A 176 -0.72 -6.22 -1.31
CA ARG A 176 -0.70 -5.85 0.09
C ARG A 176 -0.39 -4.36 0.30
N GLU A 177 0.63 -3.84 -0.38
CA GLU A 177 1.08 -2.46 -0.19
C GLU A 177 0.14 -1.44 -0.81
N LEU A 178 -0.55 -1.79 -1.89
CA LEU A 178 -1.51 -0.92 -2.57
C LEU A 178 -2.96 -1.15 -2.15
N GLY A 179 -3.21 -2.06 -1.17
CA GLY A 179 -4.56 -2.36 -0.69
C GLY A 179 -5.49 -2.92 -1.77
N ILE A 180 -4.92 -3.58 -2.79
CA ILE A 180 -5.71 -4.19 -3.87
C ILE A 180 -6.26 -5.52 -3.34
N GLU A 181 -7.58 -5.60 -3.11
CA GLU A 181 -8.22 -6.86 -2.78
C GLU A 181 -8.02 -7.85 -3.95
N GLU A 182 -7.52 -9.04 -3.65
CA GLU A 182 -7.55 -10.14 -4.60
C GLU A 182 -9.02 -10.48 -4.89
N ASN A 183 -9.52 -10.02 -6.03
CA ASN A 183 -10.76 -10.56 -6.57
C ASN A 183 -10.51 -12.05 -6.84
N GLN A 184 -10.89 -12.88 -5.88
CA GLN A 184 -10.98 -14.33 -6.07
C GLN A 184 -11.85 -14.58 -7.31
N LYS A 185 -11.21 -15.13 -8.34
CA LYS A 185 -11.92 -15.81 -9.41
C LYS A 185 -12.26 -17.23 -9.00
#